data_a7bdc3f103ba82ed7c4a0f67f4f061a2
#
_entry.id   a7bdc3f103ba82ed7c4a0f67f4f061a2
#
_cell.length_a   1.000
_cell.length_b   1.000
_cell.length_c   1.000
_cell.angle_alpha   90.00
_cell.angle_beta   90.00
_cell.angle_gamma   90.00
#
_symmetry.space_group_name_H-M   'P 1'
#
loop_
_entity.id
_entity.type
_entity.pdbx_description
1 polymer ?
#
loop_
_entity_poly.entity_id
_entity_poly.type
_entity_poly.pdbx_seq_one_letter_code
_entity_poly.pdbx_strand_id
1 'polypeptide(L)'
;MFKHFIKRSKRSQADIYLRNMSTIVGFNIGIHDAGVSLIQDGVIKAVYSEERFSNHKMKGYTISKSLDALIKDYQLNLDEVSHFVTSTSLTPVEEDIITKNYRHRIQYYSHQYCHALGALVFSGFHNKNDVMVLTLDGGDCNIHNLIHGETIDNNVFDWLYNTMDKHWWNKFKNRHNACEGSISVYKNGELHLLKDFNANYGRLYLFGATMMIYYYGVTGTNVEGKIMGLAAQGKYNEHIYRTFRNLCVFNKETETFENHLPDECKTGNWEHGRILDSILIFLSKYSKEDVAYNLQKCVEDGCVELIQFYQEKHKCKYICASGGFFANVKVNQVINEKLDFEELFVMPAMNDEGISLGAALAKCIELGEYKFEPIKDVYLGKQCNANEIRRFVKVRCMNYHPFSYDHIINELQQGKVVGIFRGRAEYGPRALGNRSILVDPTDKETFTKLNEKLNRSEVMPFAPVIMEEYVDDILFCDKSKHTAEYMTLCYNVKPEWVDKIPAVVNRYDNTCRPQIVKKETNEWLHTLLSKYKQATGMPVLLNTSFNEHCSPIINEPLQAWHALRDKLIDVLVLEDYIIYYGYHK
;
A
#
# COMPACT_ATOMS: atom_id res chain seq x y z
N MET A 1 -15.69 15.56 21.32
CA MET A 1 -14.91 16.80 21.22
C MET A 1 -14.40 17.02 19.80
N PHE A 2 -15.28 16.79 18.77
CA PHE A 2 -14.95 16.87 17.33
C PHE A 2 -15.94 17.81 16.58
N LYS A 3 -16.26 18.96 17.18
CA LYS A 3 -17.21 19.94 16.59
C LYS A 3 -16.52 21.14 15.94
N HIS A 4 -15.30 21.04 15.51
CA HIS A 4 -14.60 22.18 14.90
C HIS A 4 -13.74 21.74 13.73
N PHE A 5 -14.37 21.34 12.63
CA PHE A 5 -13.59 21.27 11.39
C PHE A 5 -14.43 21.69 10.18
N ILE A 6 -13.93 22.72 9.55
CA ILE A 6 -14.34 23.31 8.27
C ILE A 6 -15.68 24.05 8.31
N LYS A 7 -15.79 25.11 9.12
CA LYS A 7 -16.54 26.27 8.70
C LYS A 7 -15.71 27.02 7.65
N ARG A 8 -16.11 26.95 6.38
CA ARG A 8 -15.65 27.90 5.36
C ARG A 8 -15.82 29.31 5.93
N SER A 9 -14.74 29.97 6.37
CA SER A 9 -14.74 31.38 6.60
C SER A 9 -15.01 32.01 5.23
N LYS A 10 -16.12 32.75 5.09
CA LYS A 10 -16.37 33.65 3.96
C LYS A 10 -15.31 34.77 4.03
N ARG A 11 -14.10 34.50 3.61
CA ARG A 11 -13.08 35.52 3.36
C ARG A 11 -13.17 35.89 1.88
N SER A 12 -13.01 37.20 1.60
CA SER A 12 -13.10 37.70 0.23
C SER A 12 -12.00 37.05 -0.64
N GLN A 13 -12.29 36.82 -1.91
CA GLN A 13 -11.30 36.29 -2.88
C GLN A 13 -10.02 37.15 -2.96
N ALA A 14 -10.08 38.43 -2.58
CA ALA A 14 -8.94 39.36 -2.56
C ALA A 14 -7.95 39.07 -1.41
N ASP A 15 -8.42 38.56 -0.25
CA ASP A 15 -7.57 38.21 0.90
C ASP A 15 -6.78 36.92 0.68
N ILE A 16 -7.13 36.11 -0.32
CA ILE A 16 -6.49 34.84 -0.66
C ILE A 16 -5.22 35.06 -1.50
N TYR A 17 -5.13 36.15 -2.26
CA TYR A 17 -4.00 36.42 -3.19
C TYR A 17 -2.76 37.05 -2.56
N LEU A 18 -2.75 37.40 -1.28
CA LEU A 18 -1.62 38.05 -0.60
C LEU A 18 -0.96 37.19 0.50
N ARG A 19 -1.32 35.92 0.65
CA ARG A 19 -0.62 35.02 1.55
C ARG A 19 0.47 34.26 0.80
N ASN A 20 1.71 34.33 1.29
CA ASN A 20 2.70 33.32 0.97
C ASN A 20 2.08 31.96 1.33
N MET A 21 1.83 31.13 0.33
CA MET A 21 1.27 29.79 0.52
C MET A 21 2.25 28.93 1.31
N SER A 22 1.74 27.97 2.07
CA SER A 22 2.53 27.25 3.06
C SER A 22 3.39 26.14 2.45
N THR A 23 4.58 25.95 3.03
CA THR A 23 5.37 24.73 2.87
C THR A 23 5.05 23.79 4.03
N ILE A 24 4.47 22.63 3.72
CA ILE A 24 4.04 21.62 4.68
C ILE A 24 4.87 20.36 4.47
N VAL A 25 5.55 19.92 5.53
CA VAL A 25 6.25 18.63 5.57
C VAL A 25 5.45 17.67 6.44
N GLY A 26 4.86 16.66 5.79
CA GLY A 26 4.23 15.54 6.47
C GLY A 26 5.25 14.42 6.69
N PHE A 27 5.15 13.70 7.80
CA PHE A 27 6.04 12.59 8.07
C PHE A 27 5.34 11.50 8.88
N ASN A 28 5.84 10.27 8.77
CA ASN A 28 5.46 9.12 9.57
C ASN A 28 6.71 8.45 10.12
N ILE A 29 6.78 8.29 11.45
CA ILE A 29 7.84 7.56 12.15
C ILE A 29 7.16 6.48 12.99
N GLY A 30 6.45 5.57 12.33
CA GLY A 30 5.84 4.41 12.97
C GLY A 30 6.85 3.27 13.16
N ILE A 31 6.37 2.14 13.65
CA ILE A 31 7.16 0.91 13.78
C ILE A 31 7.55 0.33 12.40
N HIS A 32 6.80 0.66 11.35
CA HIS A 32 7.07 0.30 9.95
C HIS A 32 6.63 1.42 9.01
N ASP A 33 7.00 1.32 7.73
CA ASP A 33 6.56 2.18 6.63
C ASP A 33 6.76 3.68 6.88
N ALA A 34 7.92 4.04 7.48
CA ALA A 34 8.27 5.44 7.69
C ALA A 34 8.47 6.20 6.36
N GLY A 35 8.21 7.50 6.36
CA GLY A 35 8.36 8.32 5.17
C GLY A 35 8.05 9.78 5.39
N VAL A 36 8.32 10.59 4.36
CA VAL A 36 8.09 12.03 4.33
C VAL A 36 7.33 12.46 3.09
N SER A 37 6.55 13.52 3.20
CA SER A 37 5.83 14.15 2.10
C SER A 37 6.02 15.66 2.11
N LEU A 38 5.92 16.28 0.95
CA LEU A 38 6.03 17.71 0.76
C LEU A 38 4.82 18.24 -0.02
N ILE A 39 4.12 19.19 0.59
CA ILE A 39 3.13 20.04 -0.10
C ILE A 39 3.64 21.47 -0.07
N GLN A 40 3.73 22.10 -1.23
CA GLN A 40 4.06 23.51 -1.37
C GLN A 40 2.99 24.18 -2.23
N ASP A 41 2.53 25.32 -1.76
CA ASP A 41 1.53 26.12 -2.47
C ASP A 41 0.25 25.32 -2.82
N GLY A 42 -0.19 24.44 -1.91
CA GLY A 42 -1.34 23.57 -2.08
C GLY A 42 -1.13 22.42 -3.09
N VAL A 43 0.09 22.21 -3.57
CA VAL A 43 0.44 21.17 -4.56
C VAL A 43 1.32 20.10 -3.91
N ILE A 44 0.97 18.84 -4.08
CA ILE A 44 1.81 17.70 -3.68
C ILE A 44 3.06 17.67 -4.56
N LYS A 45 4.24 17.86 -3.97
CA LYS A 45 5.52 17.88 -4.67
C LYS A 45 6.20 16.53 -4.66
N ALA A 46 6.22 15.85 -3.51
CA ALA A 46 6.89 14.57 -3.34
C ALA A 46 6.32 13.76 -2.18
N VAL A 47 6.47 12.42 -2.29
CA VAL A 47 6.29 11.48 -1.20
C VAL A 47 7.40 10.44 -1.25
N TYR A 48 8.20 10.35 -0.18
CA TYR A 48 9.38 9.51 -0.10
C TYR A 48 9.25 8.50 1.03
N SER A 49 9.17 7.21 0.69
CA SER A 49 9.18 6.11 1.68
C SER A 49 10.61 5.82 2.12
N GLU A 50 10.89 5.78 3.41
CA GLU A 50 12.23 5.58 3.98
C GLU A 50 12.86 4.25 3.52
N GLU A 51 12.07 3.18 3.34
CA GLU A 51 12.55 1.89 2.87
C GLU A 51 13.35 1.99 1.56
N ARG A 52 12.92 2.87 0.64
CA ARG A 52 13.54 3.04 -0.68
C ARG A 52 14.89 3.74 -0.63
N PHE A 53 15.15 4.52 0.41
CA PHE A 53 16.41 5.24 0.63
C PHE A 53 17.34 4.49 1.58
N SER A 54 16.79 3.83 2.59
CA SER A 54 17.55 3.03 3.55
C SER A 54 17.95 1.65 3.02
N ASN A 55 17.27 1.17 1.97
CA ASN A 55 17.36 -0.19 1.43
C ASN A 55 16.95 -1.27 2.44
N HIS A 56 16.03 -0.95 3.35
CA HIS A 56 15.46 -1.88 4.33
C HIS A 56 13.95 -1.91 4.19
N LYS A 57 13.40 -3.07 3.82
CA LYS A 57 11.97 -3.28 3.61
C LYS A 57 11.17 -2.95 4.87
N MET A 58 10.02 -2.27 4.71
CA MET A 58 9.15 -1.82 5.80
C MET A 58 9.89 -1.05 6.90
N LYS A 59 10.88 -0.22 6.52
CA LYS A 59 11.68 0.54 7.48
C LYS A 59 10.81 1.48 8.32
N GLY A 60 10.86 1.31 9.62
CA GLY A 60 10.27 2.20 10.62
C GLY A 60 11.30 2.95 11.45
N TYR A 61 10.85 3.65 12.48
CA TYR A 61 11.61 4.35 13.51
C TYR A 61 12.49 5.52 13.06
N THR A 62 12.62 5.80 11.78
CA THR A 62 13.42 6.92 11.26
C THR A 62 12.96 7.33 9.87
N ILE A 63 13.16 8.61 9.54
CA ILE A 63 12.94 9.20 8.22
C ILE A 63 14.21 9.88 7.69
N SER A 64 15.36 9.63 8.34
CA SER A 64 16.58 10.41 8.12
C SER A 64 17.02 10.45 6.66
N LYS A 65 17.02 9.31 5.96
CA LYS A 65 17.49 9.25 4.57
C LYS A 65 16.48 9.80 3.57
N SER A 66 15.19 9.54 3.78
CA SER A 66 14.13 10.11 2.94
C SER A 66 14.02 11.62 3.12
N LEU A 67 14.18 12.12 4.35
CA LEU A 67 14.19 13.55 4.66
C LEU A 67 15.41 14.24 4.05
N ASP A 68 16.62 13.68 4.20
CA ASP A 68 17.84 14.22 3.58
C ASP A 68 17.70 14.31 2.06
N ALA A 69 17.12 13.29 1.44
CA ALA A 69 16.85 13.31 0.01
C ALA A 69 15.83 14.40 -0.36
N LEU A 70 14.76 14.56 0.42
CA LEU A 70 13.75 15.58 0.20
C LEU A 70 14.34 17.00 0.30
N ILE A 71 15.15 17.24 1.35
CA ILE A 71 15.89 18.51 1.55
C ILE A 71 16.76 18.81 0.34
N LYS A 72 17.54 17.82 -0.12
CA LYS A 72 18.44 17.98 -1.27
C LYS A 72 17.68 18.25 -2.56
N ASP A 73 16.65 17.44 -2.87
CA ASP A 73 15.95 17.48 -4.16
C ASP A 73 15.11 18.75 -4.31
N TYR A 74 14.59 19.31 -3.21
CA TYR A 74 13.76 20.53 -3.20
C TYR A 74 14.46 21.74 -2.59
N GLN A 75 15.74 21.64 -2.23
CA GLN A 75 16.54 22.71 -1.60
C GLN A 75 15.82 23.32 -0.38
N LEU A 76 15.21 22.47 0.46
CA LEU A 76 14.43 22.90 1.60
C LEU A 76 15.31 23.45 2.71
N ASN A 77 14.93 24.64 3.22
CA ASN A 77 15.38 25.10 4.52
C ASN A 77 14.33 24.75 5.58
N LEU A 78 14.67 23.85 6.52
CA LEU A 78 13.72 23.37 7.52
C LEU A 78 13.23 24.47 8.46
N ASP A 79 14.01 25.54 8.68
CA ASP A 79 13.59 26.69 9.49
C ASP A 79 12.45 27.48 8.80
N GLU A 80 12.37 27.45 7.48
CA GLU A 80 11.37 28.13 6.66
C GLU A 80 10.14 27.26 6.39
N VAL A 81 10.14 25.96 6.76
CA VAL A 81 8.97 25.11 6.66
C VAL A 81 7.85 25.66 7.53
N SER A 82 6.68 25.90 6.98
CA SER A 82 5.54 26.49 7.70
C SER A 82 4.96 25.54 8.73
N HIS A 83 4.83 24.25 8.38
CA HIS A 83 4.20 23.23 9.24
C HIS A 83 4.91 21.88 9.12
N PHE A 84 5.22 21.28 10.27
CA PHE A 84 5.55 19.87 10.40
C PHE A 84 4.34 19.13 10.94
N VAL A 85 3.91 18.08 10.24
CA VAL A 85 2.69 17.37 10.59
C VAL A 85 2.87 15.85 10.52
N THR A 86 2.20 15.13 11.41
CA THR A 86 2.30 13.68 11.50
C THR A 86 1.00 13.08 12.08
N SER A 87 0.95 11.76 12.16
CA SER A 87 -0.15 11.06 12.84
C SER A 87 0.11 10.84 14.33
N THR A 88 -0.92 10.41 15.05
CA THR A 88 -0.86 10.13 16.50
C THR A 88 -0.13 8.83 16.85
N SER A 89 0.27 8.02 15.88
CA SER A 89 1.00 6.75 16.06
C SER A 89 2.53 6.91 16.18
N LEU A 90 3.01 8.12 16.47
CA LEU A 90 4.44 8.35 16.67
C LEU A 90 4.98 7.54 17.86
N THR A 91 5.90 6.64 17.57
CA THR A 91 6.91 6.24 18.56
C THR A 91 7.88 7.39 18.72
N PRO A 92 8.14 7.88 19.94
CA PRO A 92 9.13 8.94 20.16
C PRO A 92 10.53 8.38 19.91
N VAL A 93 11.01 8.55 18.68
CA VAL A 93 12.41 8.29 18.34
C VAL A 93 13.15 9.62 18.48
N GLU A 94 14.05 9.69 19.45
CA GLU A 94 14.77 10.92 19.81
C GLU A 94 15.82 11.36 18.76
N GLU A 95 16.00 10.58 17.68
CA GLU A 95 17.14 10.74 16.78
C GLU A 95 16.86 11.49 15.46
N ASP A 96 15.60 11.65 15.07
CA ASP A 96 15.29 12.36 13.82
C ASP A 96 15.35 13.88 14.00
N ILE A 97 15.91 14.55 13.01
CA ILE A 97 16.15 16.00 13.03
C ILE A 97 14.86 16.80 13.27
N ILE A 98 13.71 16.35 12.75
CA ILE A 98 12.42 17.02 12.95
C ILE A 98 11.98 16.88 14.40
N THR A 99 11.96 15.67 14.94
CA THR A 99 11.53 15.42 16.34
C THR A 99 12.48 16.02 17.36
N LYS A 100 13.77 16.09 17.05
CA LYS A 100 14.79 16.67 17.92
C LYS A 100 14.74 18.20 17.94
N ASN A 101 14.71 18.84 16.77
CA ASN A 101 14.91 20.29 16.66
C ASN A 101 13.61 21.08 16.53
N TYR A 102 12.54 20.49 15.99
CA TYR A 102 11.29 21.18 15.65
C TYR A 102 10.08 20.62 16.40
N ARG A 103 10.28 19.82 17.47
CA ARG A 103 9.22 19.16 18.24
C ARG A 103 8.08 20.12 18.65
N HIS A 104 8.41 21.36 19.02
CA HIS A 104 7.45 22.39 19.42
C HIS A 104 6.58 22.90 18.28
N ARG A 105 6.93 22.61 17.00
CA ARG A 105 6.21 23.00 15.77
C ARG A 105 5.41 21.84 15.17
N ILE A 106 5.49 20.62 15.72
CA ILE A 106 4.82 19.44 15.18
C ILE A 106 3.34 19.48 15.55
N GLN A 107 2.49 19.23 14.56
CA GLN A 107 1.06 19.05 14.75
C GLN A 107 0.67 17.60 14.44
N TYR A 108 -0.32 17.09 15.18
CA TYR A 108 -0.71 15.68 15.14
C TYR A 108 -2.15 15.55 14.67
N TYR A 109 -2.37 14.60 13.75
CA TYR A 109 -3.68 14.20 13.28
C TYR A 109 -3.99 12.75 13.67
N SER A 110 -5.27 12.37 13.71
CA SER A 110 -5.64 10.97 13.92
C SER A 110 -5.08 10.10 12.79
N HIS A 111 -4.52 8.95 13.13
CA HIS A 111 -3.98 7.97 12.19
C HIS A 111 -5.03 7.58 11.14
N GLN A 112 -6.24 7.19 11.58
CA GLN A 112 -7.32 6.82 10.69
C GLN A 112 -7.82 8.00 9.83
N TYR A 113 -7.74 9.23 10.34
CA TYR A 113 -8.08 10.41 9.56
C TYR A 113 -7.06 10.66 8.43
N CYS A 114 -5.78 10.41 8.67
CA CYS A 114 -4.75 10.49 7.63
C CYS A 114 -5.00 9.47 6.51
N HIS A 115 -5.30 8.21 6.85
CA HIS A 115 -5.70 7.19 5.88
C HIS A 115 -6.94 7.61 5.08
N ALA A 116 -7.97 8.10 5.76
CA ALA A 116 -9.23 8.49 5.13
C ALA A 116 -9.05 9.64 4.14
N LEU A 117 -8.27 10.66 4.50
CA LEU A 117 -8.00 11.80 3.61
C LEU A 117 -7.18 11.39 2.39
N GLY A 118 -6.15 10.54 2.57
CA GLY A 118 -5.38 9.99 1.46
C GLY A 118 -6.30 9.31 0.45
N ALA A 119 -7.16 8.39 0.91
CA ALA A 119 -8.10 7.67 0.05
C ALA A 119 -9.08 8.62 -0.67
N LEU A 120 -9.70 9.54 0.06
CA LEU A 120 -10.67 10.48 -0.49
C LEU A 120 -10.06 11.40 -1.56
N VAL A 121 -8.84 11.90 -1.32
CA VAL A 121 -8.17 12.80 -2.26
C VAL A 121 -7.74 12.08 -3.53
N PHE A 122 -7.15 10.88 -3.40
CA PHE A 122 -6.72 10.08 -4.55
C PHE A 122 -7.88 9.49 -5.36
N SER A 123 -9.02 9.21 -4.73
CA SER A 123 -10.19 8.68 -5.45
C SER A 123 -10.78 9.67 -6.47
N GLY A 124 -10.54 10.97 -6.30
CA GLY A 124 -11.24 12.00 -7.06
C GLY A 124 -12.71 12.18 -6.68
N PHE A 125 -13.20 11.49 -5.61
CA PHE A 125 -14.61 11.55 -5.20
C PHE A 125 -14.96 12.78 -4.35
N HIS A 126 -14.03 13.71 -4.19
CA HIS A 126 -14.27 14.99 -3.48
C HIS A 126 -15.36 15.87 -4.12
N ASN A 127 -15.74 15.61 -5.37
CA ASN A 127 -16.86 16.26 -6.07
C ASN A 127 -18.15 15.44 -6.01
N LYS A 128 -18.14 14.27 -5.36
CA LYS A 128 -19.30 13.43 -5.13
C LYS A 128 -19.90 13.70 -3.75
N ASN A 129 -21.15 13.31 -3.57
CA ASN A 129 -21.79 13.23 -2.26
C ASN A 129 -22.01 11.77 -1.90
N ASP A 130 -22.19 11.51 -0.61
CA ASP A 130 -22.52 10.19 -0.09
C ASP A 130 -21.42 9.14 -0.39
N VAL A 131 -20.14 9.57 -0.21
CA VAL A 131 -18.98 8.71 -0.31
C VAL A 131 -18.69 8.09 1.06
N MET A 132 -18.74 6.78 1.16
CA MET A 132 -18.23 6.07 2.34
C MET A 132 -16.71 6.05 2.29
N VAL A 133 -16.06 6.39 3.40
CA VAL A 133 -14.62 6.27 3.56
C VAL A 133 -14.34 5.30 4.70
N LEU A 134 -13.83 4.13 4.36
CA LEU A 134 -13.53 3.05 5.28
C LEU A 134 -12.03 2.91 5.47
N THR A 135 -11.59 2.88 6.73
CA THR A 135 -10.20 2.58 7.07
C THR A 135 -10.16 1.38 8.00
N LEU A 136 -9.38 0.37 7.65
CA LEU A 136 -9.14 -0.81 8.49
C LEU A 136 -7.64 -1.12 8.49
N ASP A 137 -7.10 -1.27 9.69
CA ASP A 137 -5.69 -1.55 9.87
C ASP A 137 -5.47 -2.73 10.82
N GLY A 138 -4.24 -3.29 10.83
CA GLY A 138 -3.85 -4.39 11.70
C GLY A 138 -3.68 -4.00 13.17
N GLY A 139 -3.65 -2.71 13.43
CA GLY A 139 -3.43 -2.14 14.76
C GLY A 139 -1.96 -1.89 15.08
N ASP A 140 -1.71 -0.89 15.92
CA ASP A 140 -0.40 -0.48 16.43
C ASP A 140 0.18 -1.48 17.44
N CYS A 141 -0.11 -2.79 17.31
CA CYS A 141 0.39 -3.78 18.24
C CYS A 141 1.86 -4.09 17.97
N ASN A 142 2.66 -4.09 19.01
CA ASN A 142 4.06 -4.56 19.11
C ASN A 142 4.23 -6.06 18.73
N ILE A 143 3.63 -6.52 17.64
CA ILE A 143 3.72 -7.92 17.19
C ILE A 143 5.13 -8.24 16.67
N HIS A 144 5.88 -7.24 16.22
CA HIS A 144 7.29 -7.45 15.86
C HIS A 144 8.13 -8.02 17.01
N ASN A 145 7.81 -7.67 18.26
CA ASN A 145 8.49 -8.23 19.43
C ASN A 145 8.05 -9.66 19.77
N LEU A 146 6.83 -10.05 19.36
CA LEU A 146 6.36 -11.44 19.44
C LEU A 146 7.03 -12.35 18.39
N ILE A 147 7.37 -11.81 17.21
CA ILE A 147 7.94 -12.59 16.09
C ILE A 147 9.41 -12.95 16.31
N HIS A 148 10.17 -12.16 17.08
CA HIS A 148 11.59 -12.40 17.29
C HIS A 148 11.93 -13.12 18.61
N GLY A 149 10.93 -13.60 19.36
CA GLY A 149 11.17 -14.37 20.61
C GLY A 149 11.82 -13.53 21.73
N GLU A 150 11.94 -12.24 21.55
CA GLU A 150 12.32 -11.33 22.62
C GLU A 150 11.06 -11.07 23.46
N THR A 151 11.03 -11.66 24.67
CA THR A 151 10.12 -11.21 25.73
C THR A 151 10.30 -9.70 25.81
N ILE A 152 9.20 -8.95 25.61
CA ILE A 152 9.19 -7.51 25.92
C ILE A 152 9.60 -7.43 27.38
N ASP A 153 10.85 -7.05 27.61
CA ASP A 153 11.29 -6.74 28.93
C ASP A 153 10.38 -5.58 29.41
N ASN A 154 9.77 -5.72 30.58
CA ASN A 154 8.97 -4.66 31.19
C ASN A 154 9.72 -3.33 31.25
N ASN A 155 11.03 -3.37 31.12
CA ASN A 155 11.93 -2.23 30.99
C ASN A 155 11.64 -1.30 29.79
N VAL A 156 11.05 -1.75 28.66
CA VAL A 156 10.69 -0.86 27.53
C VAL A 156 9.46 -0.02 27.90
N PHE A 157 8.48 -0.60 28.59
CA PHE A 157 7.33 0.14 29.11
C PHE A 157 7.74 1.09 30.24
N ASP A 158 8.66 0.67 31.11
CA ASP A 158 9.22 1.50 32.17
C ASP A 158 10.13 2.60 31.59
N TRP A 159 10.86 2.32 30.51
CA TRP A 159 11.65 3.31 29.79
C TRP A 159 10.75 4.34 29.10
N LEU A 160 9.71 3.94 28.39
CA LEU A 160 8.69 4.84 27.81
C LEU A 160 8.01 5.68 28.91
N TYR A 161 7.65 5.05 30.05
CA TYR A 161 7.04 5.73 31.20
C TYR A 161 7.98 6.77 31.83
N ASN A 162 9.27 6.48 31.91
CA ASN A 162 10.27 7.33 32.56
C ASN A 162 10.85 8.41 31.63
N THR A 163 10.81 8.21 30.30
CA THR A 163 11.35 9.16 29.31
C THR A 163 10.30 10.09 28.72
N MET A 164 9.02 9.73 28.74
CA MET A 164 7.94 10.59 28.27
C MET A 164 7.59 11.67 29.31
N ASP A 165 7.42 12.91 28.85
CA ASP A 165 6.81 13.96 29.64
C ASP A 165 5.48 13.46 30.24
N LYS A 166 5.30 13.61 31.57
CA LYS A 166 4.10 13.14 32.30
C LYS A 166 2.80 13.69 31.73
N HIS A 167 2.82 14.87 31.10
CA HIS A 167 1.66 15.44 30.41
C HIS A 167 1.33 14.68 29.13
N TRP A 168 2.33 14.22 28.40
CA TRP A 168 2.21 13.39 27.21
C TRP A 168 1.75 11.98 27.56
N TRP A 169 2.34 11.36 28.59
CA TRP A 169 1.93 10.05 29.08
C TRP A 169 0.47 10.03 29.55
N ASN A 170 0.00 11.05 30.26
CA ASN A 170 -1.41 11.16 30.68
C ASN A 170 -2.35 11.35 29.48
N LYS A 171 -1.94 12.07 28.42
CA LYS A 171 -2.68 12.14 27.17
C LYS A 171 -2.68 10.80 26.42
N PHE A 172 -1.59 10.08 26.44
CA PHE A 172 -1.43 8.77 25.83
C PHE A 172 -2.19 7.68 26.61
N LYS A 173 -2.03 7.66 27.93
CA LYS A 173 -2.73 6.74 28.86
C LYS A 173 -4.26 6.90 28.83
N ASN A 174 -4.76 8.12 28.65
CA ASN A 174 -6.20 8.39 28.54
C ASN A 174 -6.74 8.14 27.10
N ARG A 175 -5.87 7.80 26.13
CA ARG A 175 -6.22 7.37 24.78
C ARG A 175 -6.13 5.85 24.60
N HIS A 176 -6.42 5.08 25.63
CA HIS A 176 -6.47 3.60 25.61
C HIS A 176 -7.48 2.99 24.63
N ASN A 177 -8.02 3.77 23.73
CA ASN A 177 -8.72 3.29 22.55
C ASN A 177 -7.79 3.51 21.35
N ALA A 178 -6.83 2.60 21.15
CA ALA A 178 -6.14 2.50 19.86
C ALA A 178 -7.22 2.28 18.80
N CYS A 179 -7.50 3.32 18.02
CA CYS A 179 -8.47 3.25 16.93
C CYS A 179 -7.79 2.52 15.77
N GLU A 180 -8.20 1.28 15.50
CA GLU A 180 -7.63 0.43 14.46
C GLU A 180 -8.37 0.53 13.12
N GLY A 181 -9.47 1.25 13.11
CA GLY A 181 -10.25 1.47 11.91
C GLY A 181 -11.35 2.50 12.13
N SER A 182 -11.88 3.03 11.05
CA SER A 182 -12.98 3.99 11.10
C SER A 182 -13.89 3.89 9.88
N ILE A 183 -15.14 4.33 10.06
CA ILE A 183 -16.05 4.61 8.95
C ILE A 183 -16.44 6.08 9.03
N SER A 184 -16.31 6.76 7.91
CA SER A 184 -16.71 8.14 7.70
C SER A 184 -17.59 8.24 6.46
N VAL A 185 -18.38 9.32 6.38
CA VAL A 185 -19.11 9.70 5.16
C VAL A 185 -18.65 11.07 4.73
N TYR A 186 -18.27 11.20 3.46
CA TYR A 186 -17.99 12.48 2.85
C TYR A 186 -19.27 13.01 2.17
N LYS A 187 -19.70 14.19 2.62
CA LYS A 187 -20.92 14.82 2.16
C LYS A 187 -20.81 16.34 2.26
N ASN A 188 -21.31 17.05 1.25
CA ASN A 188 -21.32 18.52 1.20
C ASN A 188 -19.94 19.18 1.43
N GLY A 189 -18.87 18.53 0.97
CA GLY A 189 -17.50 19.03 1.13
C GLY A 189 -16.86 18.74 2.49
N GLU A 190 -17.48 17.94 3.34
CA GLU A 190 -17.00 17.62 4.68
C GLU A 190 -16.94 16.11 4.90
N LEU A 191 -15.88 15.66 5.58
CA LEU A 191 -15.72 14.25 6.02
C LEU A 191 -16.24 14.13 7.46
N HIS A 192 -17.29 13.34 7.63
CA HIS A 192 -17.95 13.11 8.92
C HIS A 192 -17.62 11.72 9.43
N LEU A 193 -16.92 11.64 10.57
CA LEU A 193 -16.69 10.38 11.27
C LEU A 193 -18.02 9.85 11.80
N LEU A 194 -18.40 8.63 11.41
CA LEU A 194 -19.57 7.92 11.91
C LEU A 194 -19.21 7.04 13.09
N LYS A 195 -18.13 6.25 12.93
CA LYS A 195 -17.69 5.29 13.94
C LYS A 195 -16.19 5.04 13.83
N ASP A 196 -15.55 4.82 14.95
CA ASP A 196 -14.20 4.28 15.09
C ASP A 196 -14.24 2.91 15.76
N PHE A 197 -13.27 2.06 15.46
CA PHE A 197 -13.18 0.68 15.89
C PHE A 197 -11.87 0.42 16.62
N ASN A 198 -11.96 -0.24 17.79
CA ASN A 198 -10.79 -0.68 18.58
C ASN A 198 -10.31 -2.09 18.23
N ALA A 199 -11.06 -2.79 17.37
CA ALA A 199 -10.75 -4.08 16.79
C ALA A 199 -11.42 -4.18 15.42
N ASN A 200 -10.89 -4.98 14.52
CA ASN A 200 -11.44 -5.17 13.19
C ASN A 200 -10.87 -6.43 12.50
N TYR A 201 -11.25 -6.63 11.24
CA TYR A 201 -10.80 -7.77 10.44
C TYR A 201 -9.30 -7.71 10.08
N GLY A 202 -8.66 -6.55 10.09
CA GLY A 202 -7.21 -6.41 9.92
C GLY A 202 -6.46 -7.09 11.06
N ARG A 203 -6.88 -6.84 12.31
CA ARG A 203 -6.32 -7.53 13.49
C ARG A 203 -6.54 -9.04 13.43
N LEU A 204 -7.72 -9.50 13.03
CA LEU A 204 -7.97 -10.93 12.85
C LEU A 204 -7.04 -11.54 11.79
N TYR A 205 -6.83 -10.84 10.68
CA TYR A 205 -5.95 -11.31 9.62
C TYR A 205 -4.48 -11.36 10.06
N LEU A 206 -4.04 -10.38 10.81
CA LEU A 206 -2.70 -10.33 11.40
C LEU A 206 -2.50 -11.47 12.43
N PHE A 207 -3.51 -11.78 13.23
CA PHE A 207 -3.50 -12.97 14.10
C PHE A 207 -3.29 -14.26 13.29
N GLY A 208 -4.00 -14.40 12.16
CA GLY A 208 -3.81 -15.52 11.24
C GLY A 208 -2.41 -15.57 10.66
N ALA A 209 -1.80 -14.42 10.31
CA ALA A 209 -0.43 -14.35 9.82
C ALA A 209 0.57 -14.84 10.89
N THR A 210 0.40 -14.38 12.12
CA THR A 210 1.20 -14.85 13.28
C THR A 210 1.11 -16.37 13.43
N MET A 211 -0.10 -16.92 13.35
CA MET A 211 -0.31 -18.36 13.42
C MET A 211 0.41 -19.10 12.26
N MET A 212 0.37 -18.58 11.03
CA MET A 212 1.06 -19.17 9.88
C MET A 212 2.56 -19.23 10.10
N ILE A 213 3.14 -18.23 10.75
CA ILE A 213 4.58 -18.23 11.08
C ILE A 213 4.90 -19.30 12.12
N TYR A 214 4.22 -19.30 13.25
CA TYR A 214 4.59 -20.12 14.41
C TYR A 214 4.25 -21.60 14.26
N TYR A 215 3.11 -21.93 13.67
CA TYR A 215 2.62 -23.31 13.62
C TYR A 215 2.83 -24.00 12.28
N TYR A 216 2.91 -23.22 11.20
CA TYR A 216 3.08 -23.78 9.85
C TYR A 216 4.43 -23.45 9.20
N GLY A 217 5.28 -22.70 9.91
CA GLY A 217 6.62 -22.39 9.42
C GLY A 217 6.62 -21.54 8.16
N VAL A 218 5.56 -20.75 7.91
CA VAL A 218 5.54 -19.81 6.78
C VAL A 218 6.48 -18.67 7.09
N THR A 219 7.59 -18.60 6.38
CA THR A 219 8.67 -17.64 6.62
C THR A 219 8.71 -16.51 5.60
N GLY A 220 9.42 -15.43 5.92
CA GLY A 220 9.67 -14.28 5.06
C GLY A 220 8.83 -13.06 5.43
N THR A 221 9.11 -11.94 4.78
CA THR A 221 8.31 -10.71 4.93
C THR A 221 6.97 -10.86 4.20
N ASN A 222 5.95 -10.12 4.66
CA ASN A 222 4.62 -10.08 4.03
C ASN A 222 3.89 -11.43 4.05
N VAL A 223 3.82 -12.06 5.22
CA VAL A 223 3.12 -13.35 5.42
C VAL A 223 1.63 -13.20 5.13
N GLU A 224 1.04 -12.04 5.38
CA GLU A 224 -0.35 -11.69 5.06
C GLU A 224 -0.63 -11.89 3.55
N GLY A 225 0.29 -11.48 2.69
CA GLY A 225 0.20 -11.73 1.25
C GLY A 225 0.23 -13.20 0.89
N LYS A 226 1.03 -14.01 1.63
CA LYS A 226 1.12 -15.46 1.40
C LYS A 226 -0.16 -16.20 1.78
N ILE A 227 -0.89 -15.72 2.80
CA ILE A 227 -2.19 -16.30 3.19
C ILE A 227 -3.17 -16.27 2.01
N MET A 228 -3.24 -15.15 1.26
CA MET A 228 -4.12 -15.07 0.07
C MET A 228 -3.77 -16.15 -0.97
N GLY A 229 -2.48 -16.40 -1.20
CA GLY A 229 -2.01 -17.43 -2.13
C GLY A 229 -2.32 -18.85 -1.64
N LEU A 230 -2.15 -19.11 -0.34
CA LEU A 230 -2.50 -20.39 0.29
C LEU A 230 -4.01 -20.61 0.28
N ALA A 231 -4.80 -19.57 0.56
CA ALA A 231 -6.26 -19.64 0.57
C ALA A 231 -6.84 -20.13 -0.77
N ALA A 232 -6.23 -19.76 -1.89
CA ALA A 232 -6.67 -20.23 -3.22
C ALA A 232 -6.54 -21.76 -3.41
N GLN A 233 -5.78 -22.46 -2.54
CA GLN A 233 -5.54 -23.89 -2.59
C GLN A 233 -6.34 -24.67 -1.53
N GLY A 234 -6.91 -23.98 -0.54
CA GLY A 234 -7.62 -24.56 0.58
C GLY A 234 -9.11 -24.84 0.28
N LYS A 235 -9.77 -25.44 1.26
CA LYS A 235 -11.19 -25.79 1.19
C LYS A 235 -11.95 -25.25 2.38
N TYR A 236 -13.24 -25.00 2.17
CA TYR A 236 -14.15 -24.63 3.23
C TYR A 236 -14.27 -25.71 4.30
N ASN A 237 -14.17 -25.31 5.56
CA ASN A 237 -14.42 -26.14 6.73
C ASN A 237 -15.19 -25.33 7.77
N GLU A 238 -16.40 -25.76 8.09
CA GLU A 238 -17.32 -25.08 9.01
C GLU A 238 -16.71 -24.82 10.40
N HIS A 239 -15.95 -25.78 10.94
CA HIS A 239 -15.36 -25.64 12.28
C HIS A 239 -14.25 -24.58 12.29
N ILE A 240 -13.38 -24.57 11.27
CA ILE A 240 -12.33 -23.55 11.14
C ILE A 240 -12.97 -22.17 10.92
N TYR A 241 -13.93 -22.09 9.98
CA TYR A 241 -14.63 -20.84 9.67
C TYR A 241 -15.31 -20.24 10.90
N ARG A 242 -16.08 -21.04 11.65
CA ARG A 242 -16.75 -20.59 12.88
C ARG A 242 -15.76 -20.15 13.94
N THR A 243 -14.61 -20.82 14.05
CA THR A 243 -13.57 -20.42 15.00
C THR A 243 -13.12 -18.99 14.72
N PHE A 244 -12.81 -18.65 13.46
CA PHE A 244 -12.44 -17.28 13.10
C PHE A 244 -13.60 -16.29 13.24
N ARG A 245 -14.82 -16.68 12.86
CA ARG A 245 -16.01 -15.82 13.02
C ARG A 245 -16.26 -15.45 14.48
N ASN A 246 -16.09 -16.38 15.40
CA ASN A 246 -16.27 -16.13 16.84
C ASN A 246 -15.18 -15.22 17.44
N LEU A 247 -14.01 -15.13 16.80
CA LEU A 247 -12.94 -14.24 17.26
C LEU A 247 -13.20 -12.76 16.92
N CYS A 248 -13.95 -12.49 15.85
CA CYS A 248 -14.20 -11.11 15.39
C CYS A 248 -15.58 -11.01 14.75
N VAL A 249 -16.56 -10.59 15.54
CA VAL A 249 -17.96 -10.43 15.11
C VAL A 249 -18.32 -8.96 15.13
N PHE A 250 -18.81 -8.43 14.01
CA PHE A 250 -19.40 -7.10 14.00
C PHE A 250 -20.83 -7.16 14.55
N ASN A 251 -21.05 -6.53 15.71
CA ASN A 251 -22.37 -6.40 16.31
C ASN A 251 -23.08 -5.16 15.73
N LYS A 252 -24.17 -5.39 14.99
CA LYS A 252 -24.93 -4.32 14.30
C LYS A 252 -25.71 -3.40 15.25
N GLU A 253 -26.03 -3.87 16.48
CA GLU A 253 -26.77 -3.08 17.46
C GLU A 253 -25.87 -2.07 18.18
N THR A 254 -24.69 -2.53 18.60
CA THR A 254 -23.70 -1.70 19.31
C THR A 254 -22.75 -0.98 18.34
N GLU A 255 -22.72 -1.40 17.07
CA GLU A 255 -21.78 -0.95 16.07
C GLU A 255 -20.31 -1.12 16.52
N THR A 256 -20.02 -2.26 17.17
CA THR A 256 -18.67 -2.61 17.68
C THR A 256 -18.26 -4.01 17.24
N PHE A 257 -16.96 -4.25 17.26
CA PHE A 257 -16.43 -5.60 17.11
C PHE A 257 -16.34 -6.28 18.46
N GLU A 258 -16.81 -7.52 18.51
CA GLU A 258 -16.89 -8.35 19.71
C GLU A 258 -16.26 -9.72 19.43
N ASN A 259 -15.88 -10.45 20.48
CA ASN A 259 -15.57 -11.86 20.38
C ASN A 259 -16.65 -12.68 21.10
N HIS A 260 -17.04 -13.79 20.50
CA HIS A 260 -18.01 -14.73 21.04
C HIS A 260 -17.31 -16.00 21.58
N LEU A 261 -16.15 -15.81 22.19
CA LEU A 261 -15.44 -16.90 22.87
C LEU A 261 -16.16 -17.27 24.16
N PRO A 262 -16.06 -18.55 24.62
CA PRO A 262 -16.55 -18.95 25.93
C PRO A 262 -15.96 -18.09 27.04
N ASP A 263 -16.73 -17.87 28.12
CA ASP A 263 -16.30 -16.97 29.20
C ASP A 263 -14.99 -17.41 29.87
N GLU A 264 -14.73 -18.71 29.90
CA GLU A 264 -13.44 -19.29 30.32
C GLU A 264 -12.24 -18.79 29.48
N CYS A 265 -12.53 -18.36 28.26
CA CYS A 265 -11.57 -17.79 27.33
C CYS A 265 -11.49 -16.26 27.38
N LYS A 266 -12.40 -15.58 28.08
CA LYS A 266 -12.47 -14.10 28.14
C LYS A 266 -11.60 -13.48 29.24
N THR A 267 -10.99 -14.30 30.11
CA THR A 267 -10.17 -13.85 31.23
C THR A 267 -8.75 -13.52 30.80
N GLY A 268 -8.58 -12.36 30.16
CA GLY A 268 -7.28 -11.81 29.80
C GLY A 268 -7.35 -10.95 28.54
N ASN A 269 -6.59 -9.88 28.51
CA ASN A 269 -6.35 -9.11 27.29
C ASN A 269 -5.88 -10.06 26.18
N TRP A 270 -6.17 -9.75 24.92
CA TRP A 270 -5.63 -10.44 23.73
C TRP A 270 -4.10 -10.67 23.78
N GLU A 271 -3.42 -9.98 24.69
CA GLU A 271 -1.99 -10.03 24.96
C GLU A 271 -1.55 -11.21 25.87
N HIS A 272 -2.49 -11.94 26.50
CA HIS A 272 -2.12 -12.99 27.46
C HIS A 272 -2.44 -14.40 26.91
N GLY A 273 -1.58 -14.87 26.08
CA GLY A 273 -1.16 -16.18 25.57
C GLY A 273 -2.05 -17.44 25.70
N ARG A 274 -2.87 -17.62 26.71
CA ARG A 274 -3.49 -18.93 27.00
C ARG A 274 -4.73 -19.27 26.15
N ILE A 275 -5.50 -18.29 25.73
CA ILE A 275 -6.68 -18.51 24.87
C ILE A 275 -6.24 -18.82 23.46
N LEU A 276 -5.20 -18.11 23.03
CA LEU A 276 -4.56 -18.32 21.74
C LEU A 276 -4.05 -19.76 21.64
N ASP A 277 -3.45 -20.31 22.66
CA ASP A 277 -2.88 -21.67 22.63
C ASP A 277 -3.91 -22.73 22.31
N SER A 278 -5.10 -22.70 22.91
CA SER A 278 -6.15 -23.72 22.65
C SER A 278 -6.70 -23.60 21.22
N ILE A 279 -6.91 -22.37 20.71
CA ILE A 279 -7.35 -22.13 19.34
C ILE A 279 -6.26 -22.52 18.35
N LEU A 280 -5.03 -22.16 18.63
CA LEU A 280 -3.87 -22.49 17.80
C LEU A 280 -3.63 -24.00 17.75
N ILE A 281 -3.72 -24.70 18.89
CA ILE A 281 -3.66 -26.17 18.95
C ILE A 281 -4.82 -26.82 18.18
N PHE A 282 -6.02 -26.24 18.24
CA PHE A 282 -7.15 -26.72 17.45
C PHE A 282 -6.88 -26.55 15.95
N LEU A 283 -6.50 -25.37 15.51
CA LEU A 283 -6.25 -25.04 14.10
C LEU A 283 -5.06 -25.80 13.53
N SER A 284 -4.02 -26.05 14.32
CA SER A 284 -2.82 -26.80 13.89
C SER A 284 -3.08 -28.25 13.45
N LYS A 285 -4.28 -28.77 13.69
CA LYS A 285 -4.72 -30.10 13.21
C LYS A 285 -5.13 -30.14 11.74
N TYR A 286 -5.27 -28.96 11.13
CA TYR A 286 -5.70 -28.81 9.74
C TYR A 286 -4.53 -28.37 8.85
N SER A 287 -4.69 -28.49 7.54
CA SER A 287 -3.70 -28.00 6.59
C SER A 287 -3.62 -26.46 6.63
N LYS A 288 -2.43 -25.90 6.36
CA LYS A 288 -2.26 -24.45 6.30
C LYS A 288 -3.12 -23.80 5.21
N GLU A 289 -3.36 -24.52 4.12
CA GLU A 289 -4.21 -24.10 3.00
C GLU A 289 -5.67 -23.97 3.45
N ASP A 290 -6.20 -24.97 4.17
CA ASP A 290 -7.59 -24.93 4.67
C ASP A 290 -7.77 -23.85 5.74
N VAL A 291 -6.80 -23.68 6.63
CA VAL A 291 -6.83 -22.60 7.62
C VAL A 291 -6.79 -21.24 6.95
N ALA A 292 -5.90 -21.06 5.95
CA ALA A 292 -5.81 -19.83 5.16
C ALA A 292 -7.13 -19.54 4.42
N TYR A 293 -7.74 -20.56 3.79
CA TYR A 293 -9.01 -20.42 3.09
C TYR A 293 -10.12 -19.89 4.02
N ASN A 294 -10.28 -20.52 5.17
CA ASN A 294 -11.37 -20.19 6.08
C ASN A 294 -11.16 -18.85 6.81
N LEU A 295 -9.92 -18.46 7.07
CA LEU A 295 -9.58 -17.12 7.54
C LEU A 295 -9.93 -16.07 6.48
N GLN A 296 -9.49 -16.27 5.24
CA GLN A 296 -9.75 -15.37 4.11
C GLN A 296 -11.26 -15.22 3.89
N LYS A 297 -11.99 -16.32 3.85
CA LYS A 297 -13.45 -16.35 3.72
C LYS A 297 -14.16 -15.61 4.86
N CYS A 298 -13.67 -15.77 6.09
CA CYS A 298 -14.23 -15.10 7.26
C CYS A 298 -14.10 -13.57 7.16
N VAL A 299 -12.92 -13.06 6.78
CA VAL A 299 -12.71 -11.60 6.66
C VAL A 299 -13.42 -11.01 5.44
N GLU A 300 -13.55 -11.77 4.35
CA GLU A 300 -14.34 -11.39 3.17
C GLU A 300 -15.81 -11.19 3.52
N ASP A 301 -16.43 -12.21 4.11
CA ASP A 301 -17.86 -12.16 4.48
C ASP A 301 -18.12 -11.07 5.53
N GLY A 302 -17.26 -10.98 6.54
CA GLY A 302 -17.39 -9.96 7.57
C GLY A 302 -17.24 -8.54 7.05
N CYS A 303 -16.30 -8.30 6.13
CA CYS A 303 -16.12 -6.99 5.54
C CYS A 303 -17.32 -6.57 4.66
N VAL A 304 -17.88 -7.52 3.90
CA VAL A 304 -19.11 -7.29 3.14
C VAL A 304 -20.27 -6.94 4.08
N GLU A 305 -20.48 -7.69 5.15
CA GLU A 305 -21.53 -7.41 6.14
C GLU A 305 -21.38 -6.03 6.80
N LEU A 306 -20.15 -5.63 7.13
CA LEU A 306 -19.84 -4.32 7.70
C LEU A 306 -20.18 -3.19 6.74
N ILE A 307 -19.70 -3.29 5.50
CA ILE A 307 -19.89 -2.25 4.48
C ILE A 307 -21.37 -2.15 4.12
N GLN A 308 -22.04 -3.29 3.90
CA GLN A 308 -23.47 -3.34 3.58
C GLN A 308 -24.30 -2.65 4.65
N PHE A 309 -24.03 -2.89 5.93
CA PHE A 309 -24.74 -2.27 7.04
C PHE A 309 -24.68 -0.73 6.99
N TYR A 310 -23.49 -0.16 6.80
CA TYR A 310 -23.33 1.29 6.73
C TYR A 310 -23.81 1.86 5.39
N GLN A 311 -23.69 1.12 4.30
CA GLN A 311 -24.21 1.52 3.00
C GLN A 311 -25.73 1.63 3.02
N GLU A 312 -26.43 0.67 3.60
CA GLU A 312 -27.90 0.70 3.76
C GLU A 312 -28.36 1.86 4.66
N LYS A 313 -27.60 2.14 5.72
CA LYS A 313 -27.89 3.19 6.70
C LYS A 313 -27.67 4.59 6.12
N HIS A 314 -26.62 4.80 5.32
CA HIS A 314 -26.20 6.12 4.83
C HIS A 314 -26.42 6.33 3.33
N LYS A 315 -26.88 5.30 2.61
CA LYS A 315 -27.16 5.34 1.16
C LYS A 315 -25.95 5.73 0.31
N CYS A 316 -24.76 5.30 0.72
CA CYS A 316 -23.51 5.61 0.02
C CYS A 316 -23.45 4.85 -1.32
N LYS A 317 -23.04 5.57 -2.38
CA LYS A 317 -22.89 5.03 -3.73
C LYS A 317 -21.43 4.84 -4.14
N TYR A 318 -20.52 5.51 -3.47
CA TYR A 318 -19.08 5.45 -3.70
C TYR A 318 -18.37 4.99 -2.42
N ILE A 319 -17.33 4.19 -2.57
CA ILE A 319 -16.56 3.66 -1.45
C ILE A 319 -15.08 4.00 -1.66
N CYS A 320 -14.45 4.65 -0.66
CA CYS A 320 -13.00 4.77 -0.54
C CYS A 320 -12.51 3.86 0.56
N ALA A 321 -11.41 3.14 0.34
CA ALA A 321 -10.82 2.24 1.31
C ALA A 321 -9.31 2.48 1.50
N SER A 322 -8.83 2.46 2.74
CA SER A 322 -7.42 2.58 3.12
C SER A 322 -7.16 1.85 4.44
N GLY A 323 -5.89 1.78 4.85
CA GLY A 323 -5.41 0.94 5.95
C GLY A 323 -4.80 -0.35 5.43
N GLY A 324 -3.83 -0.90 6.15
CA GLY A 324 -3.05 -2.07 5.74
C GLY A 324 -3.89 -3.30 5.35
N PHE A 325 -5.08 -3.45 5.92
CA PHE A 325 -6.03 -4.52 5.60
C PHE A 325 -6.42 -4.54 4.11
N PHE A 326 -6.56 -3.38 3.47
CA PHE A 326 -6.94 -3.29 2.05
C PHE A 326 -5.80 -3.59 1.06
N ALA A 327 -4.61 -3.96 1.56
CA ALA A 327 -3.62 -4.68 0.76
C ALA A 327 -4.11 -6.08 0.34
N ASN A 328 -5.17 -6.60 0.99
CA ASN A 328 -5.84 -7.84 0.64
C ASN A 328 -6.75 -7.65 -0.58
N VAL A 329 -6.17 -7.83 -1.77
CA VAL A 329 -6.84 -7.64 -3.05
C VAL A 329 -8.01 -8.59 -3.31
N LYS A 330 -8.08 -9.72 -2.59
CA LYS A 330 -9.19 -10.68 -2.66
C LYS A 330 -10.40 -10.18 -1.87
N VAL A 331 -10.20 -9.58 -0.70
CA VAL A 331 -11.28 -8.88 0.02
C VAL A 331 -11.83 -7.76 -0.84
N ASN A 332 -10.96 -6.97 -1.48
CA ASN A 332 -11.37 -5.88 -2.37
C ASN A 332 -12.20 -6.41 -3.55
N GLN A 333 -11.80 -7.55 -4.14
CA GLN A 333 -12.57 -8.23 -5.19
C GLN A 333 -13.97 -8.62 -4.71
N VAL A 334 -14.07 -9.26 -3.55
CA VAL A 334 -15.36 -9.73 -3.01
C VAL A 334 -16.28 -8.55 -2.68
N ILE A 335 -15.74 -7.45 -2.15
CA ILE A 335 -16.48 -6.19 -1.95
C ILE A 335 -17.02 -5.70 -3.29
N ASN A 336 -16.15 -5.63 -4.32
CA ASN A 336 -16.51 -5.15 -5.65
C ASN A 336 -17.59 -6.01 -6.33
N GLU A 337 -17.55 -7.33 -6.15
CA GLU A 337 -18.49 -8.25 -6.77
C GLU A 337 -19.84 -8.32 -6.05
N LYS A 338 -19.86 -8.26 -4.71
CA LYS A 338 -21.07 -8.56 -3.92
C LYS A 338 -21.91 -7.34 -3.54
N LEU A 339 -21.32 -6.14 -3.51
CA LEU A 339 -22.02 -4.94 -3.04
C LEU A 339 -22.48 -4.08 -4.23
N ASP A 340 -23.65 -3.46 -4.06
CA ASP A 340 -24.22 -2.54 -5.04
C ASP A 340 -23.75 -1.09 -4.77
N PHE A 341 -22.76 -0.66 -5.54
CA PHE A 341 -22.24 0.72 -5.55
C PHE A 341 -21.73 1.08 -6.95
N GLU A 342 -21.54 2.37 -7.20
CA GLU A 342 -21.07 2.85 -8.51
C GLU A 342 -19.56 2.59 -8.68
N GLU A 343 -18.75 2.87 -7.65
CA GLU A 343 -17.30 2.69 -7.73
C GLU A 343 -16.66 2.47 -6.34
N LEU A 344 -15.71 1.53 -6.28
CA LEU A 344 -14.79 1.31 -5.17
C LEU A 344 -13.42 1.87 -5.54
N PHE A 345 -12.85 2.69 -4.69
CA PHE A 345 -11.46 3.12 -4.76
C PHE A 345 -10.67 2.63 -3.55
N VAL A 346 -9.59 1.93 -3.81
CA VAL A 346 -8.62 1.52 -2.78
C VAL A 346 -7.36 2.35 -2.94
N MET A 347 -6.96 3.05 -1.88
CA MET A 347 -5.76 3.91 -1.88
C MET A 347 -4.52 3.13 -2.35
N PRO A 348 -3.75 3.61 -3.34
CA PRO A 348 -2.53 2.94 -3.80
C PRO A 348 -1.50 2.71 -2.69
N ALA A 349 -1.29 3.69 -1.82
CA ALA A 349 -0.48 3.59 -0.60
C ALA A 349 -1.41 3.37 0.62
N MET A 350 -2.12 2.22 0.62
CA MET A 350 -3.13 1.91 1.62
C MET A 350 -2.55 1.67 3.03
N ASN A 351 -1.30 1.21 3.13
CA ASN A 351 -0.57 1.00 4.38
C ASN A 351 -0.05 2.33 4.96
N ASP A 352 0.76 2.27 6.00
CA ASP A 352 1.30 3.46 6.70
C ASP A 352 2.21 4.34 5.85
N GLU A 353 2.67 3.89 4.67
CA GLU A 353 3.29 4.78 3.68
C GLU A 353 2.37 5.95 3.31
N GLY A 354 1.04 5.75 3.37
CA GLY A 354 0.03 6.79 3.10
C GLY A 354 -0.07 7.88 4.15
N ILE A 355 0.39 7.62 5.37
CA ILE A 355 0.17 8.49 6.54
C ILE A 355 0.86 9.85 6.41
N SER A 356 2.10 9.87 5.95
CA SER A 356 2.84 11.13 5.81
C SER A 356 2.11 12.14 4.92
N LEU A 357 1.60 11.67 3.78
CA LEU A 357 0.81 12.50 2.87
C LEU A 357 -0.57 12.82 3.43
N GLY A 358 -1.24 11.86 4.07
CA GLY A 358 -2.53 12.08 4.71
C GLY A 358 -2.49 13.20 5.77
N ALA A 359 -1.43 13.23 6.59
CA ALA A 359 -1.21 14.30 7.57
C ALA A 359 -0.96 15.67 6.90
N ALA A 360 -0.15 15.69 5.83
CA ALA A 360 0.10 16.92 5.08
C ALA A 360 -1.17 17.45 4.40
N LEU A 361 -1.98 16.57 3.82
CA LEU A 361 -3.29 16.90 3.25
C LEU A 361 -4.25 17.46 4.31
N ALA A 362 -4.29 16.84 5.50
CA ALA A 362 -5.11 17.32 6.61
C ALA A 362 -4.80 18.77 6.93
N LYS A 363 -3.52 19.12 7.03
CA LYS A 363 -3.10 20.51 7.29
C LYS A 363 -3.41 21.44 6.13
N CYS A 364 -3.14 21.02 4.91
CA CYS A 364 -3.39 21.82 3.72
C CYS A 364 -4.88 22.14 3.56
N ILE A 365 -5.76 21.17 3.83
CA ILE A 365 -7.22 21.36 3.83
C ILE A 365 -7.66 22.28 4.98
N GLU A 366 -7.12 22.12 6.19
CA GLU A 366 -7.40 22.99 7.35
C GLU A 366 -7.06 24.45 7.05
N LEU A 367 -5.96 24.71 6.34
CA LEU A 367 -5.56 26.05 5.92
C LEU A 367 -6.42 26.60 4.75
N GLY A 368 -7.21 25.75 4.09
CA GLY A 368 -7.97 26.11 2.90
C GLY A 368 -7.10 26.31 1.66
N GLU A 369 -5.91 25.73 1.64
CA GLU A 369 -4.92 25.86 0.55
C GLU A 369 -5.02 24.73 -0.47
N TYR A 370 -5.63 23.57 -0.12
CA TYR A 370 -5.79 22.45 -1.04
C TYR A 370 -6.91 22.71 -2.06
N LYS A 371 -6.58 22.62 -3.34
CA LYS A 371 -7.51 22.95 -4.41
C LYS A 371 -8.39 21.78 -4.88
N PHE A 372 -8.32 20.62 -4.27
CA PHE A 372 -9.07 19.43 -4.66
C PHE A 372 -9.07 19.18 -6.18
N GLU A 373 -7.90 19.23 -6.79
CA GLU A 373 -7.71 18.79 -8.16
C GLU A 373 -7.47 17.28 -8.19
N PRO A 374 -8.01 16.55 -9.18
CA PRO A 374 -7.74 15.12 -9.30
C PRO A 374 -6.23 14.86 -9.37
N ILE A 375 -5.73 13.94 -8.54
CA ILE A 375 -4.37 13.47 -8.63
C ILE A 375 -4.25 12.62 -9.91
N LYS A 376 -3.39 13.04 -10.82
CA LYS A 376 -3.28 12.43 -12.15
C LYS A 376 -2.63 11.05 -12.12
N ASP A 377 -1.66 10.87 -11.21
CA ASP A 377 -0.87 9.66 -11.12
C ASP A 377 -0.23 9.50 -9.72
N VAL A 378 0.43 8.39 -9.51
CA VAL A 378 1.15 8.07 -8.27
C VAL A 378 2.66 8.24 -8.37
N TYR A 379 3.17 8.87 -9.43
CA TYR A 379 4.61 9.06 -9.64
C TYR A 379 5.12 10.25 -8.82
N LEU A 380 5.03 10.12 -7.49
CA LEU A 380 5.37 11.15 -6.50
C LEU A 380 6.72 10.92 -5.82
N GLY A 381 7.36 9.78 -6.09
CA GLY A 381 8.67 9.44 -5.53
C GLY A 381 9.84 10.18 -6.19
N LYS A 382 11.06 9.74 -5.89
CA LYS A 382 12.29 10.35 -6.41
C LYS A 382 12.42 10.21 -7.92
N GLN A 383 12.91 11.28 -8.56
CA GLN A 383 13.39 11.29 -9.93
C GLN A 383 14.90 11.50 -9.94
N CYS A 384 15.61 10.72 -10.76
CA CYS A 384 17.05 10.92 -10.94
C CYS A 384 17.31 12.02 -11.97
N ASN A 385 18.36 12.79 -11.74
CA ASN A 385 18.76 13.86 -12.66
C ASN A 385 19.32 13.26 -13.97
N ALA A 386 18.88 13.79 -15.13
CA ALA A 386 19.31 13.29 -16.44
C ALA A 386 20.83 13.35 -16.65
N ASN A 387 21.52 14.36 -16.11
CA ASN A 387 22.98 14.48 -16.22
C ASN A 387 23.69 13.43 -15.33
N GLU A 388 23.14 13.13 -14.14
CA GLU A 388 23.65 12.05 -13.27
C GLU A 388 23.49 10.69 -13.96
N ILE A 389 22.36 10.41 -14.59
CA ILE A 389 22.12 9.20 -15.38
C ILE A 389 23.12 9.10 -16.54
N ARG A 390 23.27 10.18 -17.33
CA ARG A 390 24.23 10.20 -18.46
C ARG A 390 25.66 9.93 -17.99
N ARG A 391 26.08 10.54 -16.88
CA ARG A 391 27.40 10.32 -16.29
C ARG A 391 27.55 8.88 -15.81
N PHE A 392 26.54 8.36 -15.12
CA PHE A 392 26.50 6.98 -14.62
C PHE A 392 26.69 5.97 -15.76
N VAL A 393 25.89 6.11 -16.84
CA VAL A 393 25.96 5.23 -18.01
C VAL A 393 27.34 5.25 -18.63
N LYS A 394 27.92 6.44 -18.89
CA LYS A 394 29.26 6.58 -19.49
C LYS A 394 30.38 5.99 -18.63
N VAL A 395 30.26 6.00 -17.31
CA VAL A 395 31.32 5.54 -16.40
C VAL A 395 31.19 4.05 -16.08
N ARG A 396 29.96 3.55 -15.96
CA ARG A 396 29.69 2.19 -15.44
C ARG A 396 29.26 1.20 -16.50
N CYS A 397 28.62 1.65 -17.58
CA CYS A 397 28.01 0.76 -18.55
C CYS A 397 28.89 0.69 -19.80
N MET A 398 29.42 -0.49 -20.12
CA MET A 398 30.29 -0.69 -21.27
C MET A 398 29.53 -1.04 -22.54
N ASN A 399 28.32 -1.59 -22.39
CA ASN A 399 27.45 -2.00 -23.48
C ASN A 399 26.09 -1.32 -23.32
N TYR A 400 25.88 -0.21 -24.03
CA TYR A 400 24.62 0.53 -23.98
C TYR A 400 24.27 1.10 -25.35
N HIS A 401 22.98 1.26 -25.60
CA HIS A 401 22.38 1.85 -26.79
C HIS A 401 21.40 2.96 -26.41
N PRO A 402 21.12 3.90 -27.29
CA PRO A 402 19.96 4.78 -27.15
C PRO A 402 18.68 3.97 -27.07
N PHE A 403 17.71 4.46 -26.30
CA PHE A 403 16.40 3.79 -26.16
C PHE A 403 15.69 3.67 -27.51
N SER A 404 15.12 2.51 -27.76
CA SER A 404 14.25 2.20 -28.90
C SER A 404 13.16 1.24 -28.45
N TYR A 405 11.90 1.56 -28.74
CA TYR A 405 10.78 0.65 -28.49
C TYR A 405 10.95 -0.67 -29.23
N ASP A 406 11.28 -0.62 -30.51
CA ASP A 406 11.41 -1.81 -31.35
C ASP A 406 12.50 -2.74 -30.81
N HIS A 407 13.58 -2.17 -30.29
CA HIS A 407 14.64 -2.96 -29.66
C HIS A 407 14.12 -3.68 -28.41
N ILE A 408 13.41 -2.99 -27.51
CA ILE A 408 12.86 -3.61 -26.29
C ILE A 408 11.77 -4.64 -26.62
N ILE A 409 10.97 -4.40 -27.64
CA ILE A 409 9.94 -5.35 -28.10
C ILE A 409 10.61 -6.63 -28.59
N ASN A 410 11.68 -6.55 -29.36
CA ASN A 410 12.44 -7.73 -29.79
C ASN A 410 12.99 -8.52 -28.59
N GLU A 411 13.49 -7.86 -27.55
CA GLU A 411 13.97 -8.53 -26.34
C GLU A 411 12.83 -9.24 -25.60
N LEU A 412 11.68 -8.57 -25.44
CA LEU A 412 10.50 -9.16 -24.81
C LEU A 412 9.97 -10.38 -25.58
N GLN A 413 9.93 -10.32 -26.93
CA GLN A 413 9.53 -11.47 -27.79
C GLN A 413 10.48 -12.67 -27.65
N GLN A 414 11.72 -12.45 -27.25
CA GLN A 414 12.69 -13.52 -26.96
C GLN A 414 12.55 -14.07 -25.52
N GLY A 415 11.54 -13.63 -24.75
CA GLY A 415 11.31 -14.02 -23.36
C GLY A 415 12.34 -13.44 -22.38
N LYS A 416 13.03 -12.35 -22.75
CA LYS A 416 13.99 -11.67 -21.87
C LYS A 416 13.27 -10.93 -20.75
N VAL A 417 13.92 -10.88 -19.60
CA VAL A 417 13.49 -10.14 -18.41
C VAL A 417 14.01 -8.70 -18.52
N VAL A 418 13.14 -7.74 -18.71
CA VAL A 418 13.48 -6.33 -18.94
C VAL A 418 13.20 -5.51 -17.70
N GLY A 419 14.25 -4.97 -17.07
CA GLY A 419 14.14 -4.03 -15.94
C GLY A 419 13.92 -2.60 -16.44
N ILE A 420 12.94 -1.90 -15.85
CA ILE A 420 12.58 -0.51 -16.19
C ILE A 420 12.92 0.40 -15.02
N PHE A 421 13.73 1.42 -15.29
CA PHE A 421 14.06 2.51 -14.38
C PHE A 421 13.91 3.83 -15.12
N ARG A 422 12.73 4.47 -14.99
CA ARG A 422 12.39 5.70 -15.72
C ARG A 422 11.60 6.67 -14.85
N GLY A 423 11.75 7.98 -15.11
CA GLY A 423 10.96 9.03 -14.50
C GLY A 423 10.94 8.97 -12.96
N ARG A 424 9.89 9.49 -12.37
CA ARG A 424 9.67 9.46 -10.93
C ARG A 424 9.25 8.07 -10.47
N ALA A 425 9.74 7.66 -9.30
CA ALA A 425 9.29 6.42 -8.66
C ALA A 425 7.81 6.50 -8.25
N GLU A 426 7.15 5.35 -8.22
CA GLU A 426 5.78 5.21 -7.75
C GLU A 426 5.72 5.44 -6.22
N TYR A 427 4.64 6.06 -5.76
CA TYR A 427 4.21 6.14 -4.37
C TYR A 427 3.34 4.94 -4.02
N GLY A 428 3.68 4.24 -2.94
CA GLY A 428 3.02 3.02 -2.50
C GLY A 428 3.82 1.75 -2.78
N PRO A 429 3.32 0.58 -2.34
CA PRO A 429 4.06 -0.68 -2.33
C PRO A 429 4.12 -1.39 -3.70
N ARG A 430 3.52 -0.84 -4.75
CA ARG A 430 3.43 -1.49 -6.07
C ARG A 430 4.32 -0.77 -7.09
N ALA A 431 4.94 -1.54 -7.98
CA ALA A 431 5.61 -1.02 -9.16
C ALA A 431 4.61 -0.88 -10.30
N LEU A 432 4.52 0.30 -10.89
CA LEU A 432 3.49 0.66 -11.85
C LEU A 432 4.08 1.16 -13.18
N GLY A 433 5.26 0.64 -13.53
CA GLY A 433 5.88 0.89 -14.84
C GLY A 433 7.18 1.69 -14.80
N ASN A 434 7.46 2.43 -13.73
CA ASN A 434 8.67 3.25 -13.63
C ASN A 434 9.82 2.56 -12.86
N ARG A 435 9.50 1.64 -11.97
CA ARG A 435 10.44 0.77 -11.23
C ARG A 435 9.96 -0.68 -11.34
N SER A 436 9.85 -1.17 -12.56
CA SER A 436 9.20 -2.44 -12.92
C SER A 436 10.15 -3.41 -13.60
N ILE A 437 9.81 -4.69 -13.51
CA ILE A 437 10.32 -5.73 -14.39
C ILE A 437 9.19 -6.16 -15.31
N LEU A 438 9.42 -6.11 -16.63
CA LEU A 438 8.47 -6.50 -17.66
C LEU A 438 8.94 -7.78 -18.36
N VAL A 439 7.99 -8.69 -18.65
CA VAL A 439 8.24 -9.95 -19.36
C VAL A 439 7.02 -10.31 -20.21
N ASP A 440 7.23 -11.09 -21.26
CA ASP A 440 6.16 -11.72 -22.06
C ASP A 440 5.35 -12.70 -21.17
N PRO A 441 4.01 -12.58 -21.09
CA PRO A 441 3.20 -13.42 -20.21
C PRO A 441 2.74 -14.74 -20.84
N THR A 442 3.07 -15.01 -22.10
CA THR A 442 2.48 -16.10 -22.91
C THR A 442 3.07 -17.48 -22.61
N ASP A 443 4.31 -17.55 -22.12
CA ASP A 443 4.92 -18.82 -21.71
C ASP A 443 4.55 -19.16 -20.26
N LYS A 444 3.91 -20.31 -20.04
CA LYS A 444 3.54 -20.83 -18.71
C LYS A 444 4.74 -21.06 -17.78
N GLU A 445 5.93 -21.27 -18.33
CA GLU A 445 7.16 -21.45 -17.54
C GLU A 445 7.74 -20.12 -17.04
N THR A 446 7.34 -18.99 -17.62
CA THR A 446 7.80 -17.65 -17.22
C THR A 446 7.58 -17.42 -15.72
N PHE A 447 6.45 -17.88 -15.17
CA PHE A 447 6.16 -17.77 -13.74
C PHE A 447 7.25 -18.45 -12.89
N THR A 448 7.60 -19.69 -13.19
CA THR A 448 8.62 -20.46 -12.44
C THR A 448 10.01 -19.88 -12.64
N LYS A 449 10.41 -19.64 -13.89
CA LYS A 449 11.73 -19.08 -14.25
C LYS A 449 11.98 -17.72 -13.59
N LEU A 450 10.94 -16.85 -13.56
CA LEU A 450 11.06 -15.52 -12.98
C LEU A 450 11.11 -15.57 -11.45
N ASN A 451 10.32 -16.43 -10.80
CA ASN A 451 10.40 -16.64 -9.35
C ASN A 451 11.77 -17.15 -8.92
N GLU A 452 12.34 -18.13 -9.63
CA GLU A 452 13.70 -18.63 -9.38
C GLU A 452 14.73 -17.50 -9.54
N LYS A 453 14.64 -16.74 -10.64
CA LYS A 453 15.56 -15.64 -10.96
C LYS A 453 15.52 -14.51 -9.92
N LEU A 454 14.33 -14.21 -9.35
CA LEU A 454 14.12 -13.19 -8.34
C LEU A 454 14.22 -13.74 -6.89
N ASN A 455 14.62 -15.00 -6.70
CA ASN A 455 14.68 -15.68 -5.40
C ASN A 455 13.35 -15.64 -4.63
N ARG A 456 12.21 -15.74 -5.34
CA ARG A 456 10.88 -15.71 -4.74
C ARG A 456 10.35 -17.11 -4.52
N SER A 457 9.78 -17.34 -3.33
CA SER A 457 9.07 -18.58 -2.97
C SER A 457 7.55 -18.38 -3.04
N GLU A 458 7.06 -17.42 -3.83
CA GLU A 458 5.68 -16.96 -3.74
C GLU A 458 4.73 -17.82 -4.56
N VAL A 459 3.55 -18.06 -3.96
CA VAL A 459 2.43 -18.77 -4.58
C VAL A 459 1.55 -17.82 -5.41
N MET A 460 1.69 -16.51 -5.18
CA MET A 460 0.90 -15.48 -5.87
C MET A 460 1.38 -15.25 -7.29
N PRO A 461 0.47 -15.17 -8.28
CA PRO A 461 0.83 -14.84 -9.66
C PRO A 461 1.38 -13.42 -9.77
N PHE A 462 2.19 -13.19 -10.81
CA PHE A 462 2.57 -11.84 -11.20
C PHE A 462 1.36 -11.06 -11.73
N ALA A 463 1.49 -9.74 -11.82
CA ALA A 463 0.42 -8.88 -12.29
C ALA A 463 0.47 -8.70 -13.82
N PRO A 464 -0.65 -8.77 -14.54
CA PRO A 464 -0.72 -8.27 -15.90
C PRO A 464 -0.74 -6.74 -15.90
N VAL A 465 -0.01 -6.13 -16.84
CA VAL A 465 -0.22 -4.74 -17.23
C VAL A 465 -0.97 -4.72 -18.56
N ILE A 466 -2.10 -4.00 -18.59
CA ILE A 466 -3.09 -4.04 -19.67
C ILE A 466 -3.42 -2.61 -20.10
N MET A 467 -3.45 -2.32 -21.40
CA MET A 467 -3.97 -1.04 -21.88
C MET A 467 -5.46 -0.92 -21.60
N GLU A 468 -5.93 0.26 -21.20
CA GLU A 468 -7.34 0.52 -20.84
C GLU A 468 -8.30 0.04 -21.95
N GLU A 469 -7.93 0.21 -23.20
CA GLU A 469 -8.75 -0.12 -24.38
C GLU A 469 -9.03 -1.63 -24.54
N TYR A 470 -8.25 -2.50 -23.85
CA TYR A 470 -8.38 -3.96 -23.96
C TYR A 470 -8.84 -4.64 -22.67
N VAL A 471 -9.13 -3.85 -21.64
CA VAL A 471 -9.53 -4.41 -20.33
C VAL A 471 -10.80 -5.23 -20.44
N ASP A 472 -11.81 -4.69 -21.13
CA ASP A 472 -13.11 -5.37 -21.29
C ASP A 472 -13.06 -6.60 -22.22
N ASP A 473 -12.01 -6.73 -23.04
CA ASP A 473 -11.79 -7.94 -23.85
C ASP A 473 -11.20 -9.07 -22.99
N ILE A 474 -10.44 -8.74 -21.93
CA ILE A 474 -9.60 -9.67 -21.16
C ILE A 474 -10.24 -10.03 -19.82
N LEU A 475 -10.85 -9.05 -19.15
CA LEU A 475 -11.34 -9.19 -17.78
C LEU A 475 -12.88 -9.01 -17.72
N PHE A 476 -13.49 -9.63 -16.71
CA PHE A 476 -14.83 -9.25 -16.26
C PHE A 476 -14.69 -8.04 -15.33
N CYS A 477 -14.63 -6.83 -15.93
CA CYS A 477 -14.35 -5.58 -15.24
C CYS A 477 -15.43 -4.55 -15.55
N ASP A 478 -16.60 -4.73 -14.94
CA ASP A 478 -17.79 -3.88 -15.15
C ASP A 478 -17.76 -2.57 -14.36
N LYS A 479 -17.01 -2.53 -13.23
CA LYS A 479 -16.88 -1.34 -12.39
C LYS A 479 -15.50 -1.24 -11.73
N SER A 480 -15.21 -0.09 -11.09
CA SER A 480 -13.98 0.15 -10.31
C SER A 480 -12.68 0.03 -11.12
N LYS A 481 -12.70 0.40 -12.42
CA LYS A 481 -11.50 0.39 -13.28
C LYS A 481 -10.40 1.32 -12.77
N HIS A 482 -10.77 2.44 -12.16
CA HIS A 482 -9.81 3.40 -11.63
C HIS A 482 -8.91 2.78 -10.55
N THR A 483 -9.48 1.99 -9.63
CA THR A 483 -8.68 1.32 -8.59
C THR A 483 -7.74 0.24 -9.16
N ALA A 484 -8.10 -0.34 -10.31
CA ALA A 484 -7.27 -1.33 -10.99
C ALA A 484 -6.03 -0.74 -11.70
N GLU A 485 -5.95 0.59 -11.87
CA GLU A 485 -4.73 1.25 -12.33
C GLU A 485 -3.54 1.03 -11.37
N TYR A 486 -3.83 0.69 -10.10
CA TYR A 486 -2.86 0.62 -9.00
C TYR A 486 -2.62 -0.78 -8.44
N MET A 487 -3.07 -1.83 -9.09
CA MET A 487 -2.93 -3.23 -8.62
C MET A 487 -3.56 -3.48 -7.24
N THR A 488 -4.62 -2.79 -6.89
CA THR A 488 -5.27 -2.90 -5.57
C THR A 488 -6.54 -3.74 -5.58
N LEU A 489 -6.92 -4.29 -6.74
CA LEU A 489 -8.13 -5.09 -6.93
C LEU A 489 -7.85 -6.27 -7.85
N CYS A 490 -8.45 -7.44 -7.57
CA CYS A 490 -8.45 -8.58 -8.47
C CYS A 490 -9.73 -8.63 -9.31
N TYR A 491 -9.61 -9.21 -10.52
CA TYR A 491 -10.72 -9.49 -11.41
C TYR A 491 -10.62 -10.90 -11.98
N ASN A 492 -11.78 -11.46 -12.33
CA ASN A 492 -11.86 -12.71 -13.06
C ASN A 492 -11.39 -12.50 -14.51
N VAL A 493 -10.51 -13.37 -14.97
CA VAL A 493 -10.03 -13.39 -16.37
C VAL A 493 -11.04 -14.12 -17.23
N LYS A 494 -11.34 -13.60 -18.41
CA LYS A 494 -12.23 -14.29 -19.36
C LYS A 494 -11.63 -15.63 -19.83
N PRO A 495 -12.44 -16.69 -19.98
CA PRO A 495 -11.94 -18.04 -20.25
C PRO A 495 -10.99 -18.13 -21.45
N GLU A 496 -11.27 -17.38 -22.52
CA GLU A 496 -10.46 -17.33 -23.74
C GLU A 496 -9.09 -16.68 -23.57
N TRP A 497 -8.83 -16.04 -22.42
CA TRP A 497 -7.56 -15.39 -22.11
C TRP A 497 -6.71 -16.14 -21.09
N VAL A 498 -7.30 -17.05 -20.31
CA VAL A 498 -6.58 -17.79 -19.25
C VAL A 498 -5.34 -18.50 -19.79
N ASP A 499 -5.48 -19.21 -20.92
CA ASP A 499 -4.36 -19.93 -21.54
C ASP A 499 -3.46 -19.04 -22.42
N LYS A 500 -3.87 -17.81 -22.73
CA LYS A 500 -3.06 -16.88 -23.52
C LYS A 500 -2.04 -16.10 -22.67
N ILE A 501 -2.35 -15.89 -21.39
CA ILE A 501 -1.51 -15.12 -20.45
C ILE A 501 -1.24 -15.90 -19.14
N PRO A 502 -0.83 -17.17 -19.22
CA PRO A 502 -0.78 -18.07 -18.07
C PRO A 502 0.18 -17.63 -16.97
N ALA A 503 1.20 -16.81 -17.28
CA ALA A 503 2.17 -16.33 -16.30
C ALA A 503 1.59 -15.29 -15.32
N VAL A 504 0.43 -14.71 -15.61
CA VAL A 504 -0.18 -13.62 -14.82
C VAL A 504 -1.59 -13.94 -14.33
N VAL A 505 -2.06 -15.17 -14.56
CA VAL A 505 -3.36 -15.67 -14.09
C VAL A 505 -3.14 -16.64 -12.93
N ASN A 506 -3.94 -16.51 -11.89
CA ASN A 506 -3.94 -17.47 -10.80
C ASN A 506 -4.59 -18.78 -11.29
N ARG A 507 -3.81 -19.85 -11.31
CA ARG A 507 -4.20 -21.16 -11.82
C ARG A 507 -5.30 -21.87 -11.00
N TYR A 508 -5.61 -21.38 -9.79
CA TYR A 508 -6.59 -22.01 -8.90
C TYR A 508 -7.98 -21.40 -9.01
N ASP A 509 -8.06 -20.09 -9.31
CA ASP A 509 -9.33 -19.37 -9.35
C ASP A 509 -9.52 -18.49 -10.60
N ASN A 510 -8.59 -18.56 -11.57
CA ASN A 510 -8.60 -17.81 -12.82
C ASN A 510 -8.74 -16.29 -12.64
N THR A 511 -8.23 -15.74 -11.53
CA THR A 511 -8.19 -14.31 -11.29
C THR A 511 -6.82 -13.73 -11.59
N CYS A 512 -6.76 -12.43 -11.81
CA CYS A 512 -5.52 -11.66 -11.85
C CYS A 512 -5.68 -10.34 -11.11
N ARG A 513 -4.54 -9.71 -10.78
CA ARG A 513 -4.45 -8.38 -10.17
C ARG A 513 -3.86 -7.41 -11.19
N PRO A 514 -4.67 -6.81 -12.06
CA PRO A 514 -4.16 -6.02 -13.17
C PRO A 514 -3.63 -4.67 -12.73
N GLN A 515 -2.70 -4.14 -13.56
CA GLN A 515 -2.47 -2.72 -13.72
C GLN A 515 -3.12 -2.29 -15.02
N ILE A 516 -4.13 -1.42 -14.93
CA ILE A 516 -4.70 -0.77 -16.11
C ILE A 516 -3.88 0.47 -16.44
N VAL A 517 -3.42 0.60 -17.69
CA VAL A 517 -2.59 1.73 -18.13
C VAL A 517 -3.36 2.61 -19.09
N LYS A 518 -3.50 3.88 -18.71
CA LYS A 518 -4.02 4.96 -19.54
C LYS A 518 -2.88 5.74 -20.18
N LYS A 519 -3.11 6.25 -21.37
CA LYS A 519 -2.09 7.05 -22.07
C LYS A 519 -1.73 8.31 -21.29
N GLU A 520 -2.70 8.99 -20.70
CA GLU A 520 -2.53 10.23 -19.95
C GLU A 520 -1.80 10.06 -18.60
N THR A 521 -1.82 8.83 -18.02
CA THR A 521 -1.15 8.55 -16.73
C THR A 521 0.27 8.03 -16.92
N ASN A 522 0.52 7.20 -17.96
CA ASN A 522 1.86 6.73 -18.30
C ASN A 522 2.00 6.51 -19.83
N GLU A 523 2.23 7.59 -20.56
CA GLU A 523 2.34 7.57 -22.02
C GLU A 523 3.45 6.63 -22.53
N TRP A 524 4.58 6.56 -21.81
CA TRP A 524 5.70 5.71 -22.21
C TRP A 524 5.31 4.22 -22.17
N LEU A 525 4.73 3.78 -21.07
CA LEU A 525 4.31 2.38 -20.88
C LEU A 525 3.17 2.02 -21.83
N HIS A 526 2.19 2.91 -21.98
CA HIS A 526 1.09 2.73 -22.93
C HIS A 526 1.62 2.60 -24.37
N THR A 527 2.58 3.43 -24.77
CA THR A 527 3.21 3.36 -26.09
C THR A 527 3.98 2.04 -26.29
N LEU A 528 4.70 1.58 -25.26
CA LEU A 528 5.38 0.28 -25.30
C LEU A 528 4.39 -0.86 -25.53
N LEU A 529 3.31 -0.91 -24.74
CA LEU A 529 2.24 -1.91 -24.88
C LEU A 529 1.56 -1.85 -26.26
N SER A 530 1.26 -0.65 -26.75
CA SER A 530 0.65 -0.45 -28.06
C SER A 530 1.52 -1.01 -29.21
N LYS A 531 2.82 -0.71 -29.19
CA LYS A 531 3.77 -1.24 -30.16
C LYS A 531 4.01 -2.75 -29.99
N TYR A 532 4.08 -3.23 -28.75
CA TYR A 532 4.20 -4.65 -28.46
C TYR A 532 2.99 -5.42 -29.04
N LYS A 533 1.77 -4.91 -28.85
CA LYS A 533 0.57 -5.46 -29.46
C LYS A 533 0.63 -5.45 -30.98
N GLN A 534 1.11 -4.37 -31.61
CA GLN A 534 1.27 -4.32 -33.07
C GLN A 534 2.20 -5.41 -33.59
N ALA A 535 3.27 -5.71 -32.85
CA ALA A 535 4.27 -6.72 -33.23
C ALA A 535 3.84 -8.17 -32.94
N THR A 536 3.04 -8.41 -31.88
CA THR A 536 2.75 -9.74 -31.34
C THR A 536 1.27 -10.12 -31.38
N GLY A 537 0.38 -9.14 -31.50
CA GLY A 537 -1.07 -9.33 -31.27
C GLY A 537 -1.47 -9.33 -29.79
N MET A 538 -0.51 -9.31 -28.83
CA MET A 538 -0.73 -9.42 -27.39
C MET A 538 -0.78 -8.03 -26.71
N PRO A 539 -1.92 -7.60 -26.12
CA PRO A 539 -2.06 -6.30 -25.46
C PRO A 539 -1.66 -6.31 -23.98
N VAL A 540 -0.96 -7.35 -23.53
CA VAL A 540 -0.62 -7.61 -22.12
C VAL A 540 0.86 -7.89 -21.99
N LEU A 541 1.50 -7.32 -20.96
CA LEU A 541 2.79 -7.76 -20.46
C LEU A 541 2.65 -8.19 -18.97
N LEU A 542 3.57 -9.02 -18.50
CA LEU A 542 3.77 -9.25 -17.07
C LEU A 542 4.48 -8.05 -16.47
N ASN A 543 3.98 -7.52 -15.36
CA ASN A 543 4.62 -6.50 -14.54
C ASN A 543 4.84 -6.98 -13.12
N THR A 544 6.07 -6.83 -12.64
CA THR A 544 6.42 -7.07 -11.24
C THR A 544 7.38 -6.00 -10.72
N SER A 545 7.50 -5.89 -9.41
CA SER A 545 8.37 -4.89 -8.77
C SER A 545 9.84 -5.16 -9.08
N PHE A 546 10.58 -4.09 -9.35
CA PHE A 546 12.00 -4.16 -9.61
C PHE A 546 12.79 -4.20 -8.29
N ASN A 547 12.89 -5.39 -7.73
CA ASN A 547 13.62 -5.70 -6.50
C ASN A 547 13.88 -7.19 -6.39
N GLU A 548 14.86 -7.58 -5.59
CA GLU A 548 14.97 -8.93 -5.07
C GLU A 548 13.90 -9.21 -4.02
N HIS A 549 13.62 -10.48 -3.78
CA HIS A 549 12.69 -10.88 -2.72
C HIS A 549 13.10 -10.29 -1.36
N CYS A 550 12.14 -9.82 -0.58
CA CYS A 550 12.33 -9.16 0.72
C CYS A 550 13.10 -7.83 0.70
N SER A 551 13.50 -7.33 -0.46
CA SER A 551 14.10 -6.00 -0.60
C SER A 551 13.07 -4.93 -1.00
N PRO A 552 13.28 -3.65 -0.68
CA PRO A 552 12.48 -2.55 -1.23
C PRO A 552 12.59 -2.47 -2.75
N ILE A 553 11.60 -1.85 -3.39
CA ILE A 553 11.69 -1.47 -4.80
C ILE A 553 12.88 -0.53 -4.97
N ILE A 554 13.69 -0.75 -6.01
CA ILE A 554 14.90 0.03 -6.27
C ILE A 554 14.60 1.52 -6.43
N ASN A 555 15.54 2.36 -5.99
CA ASN A 555 15.41 3.82 -6.02
C ASN A 555 16.60 4.53 -6.68
N GLU A 556 17.71 3.83 -6.89
CA GLU A 556 18.94 4.38 -7.45
C GLU A 556 19.42 3.60 -8.69
N PRO A 557 20.02 4.28 -9.68
CA PRO A 557 20.54 3.66 -10.89
C PRO A 557 21.55 2.53 -10.62
N LEU A 558 22.31 2.65 -9.54
CA LEU A 558 23.30 1.64 -9.14
C LEU A 558 22.64 0.33 -8.75
N GLN A 559 21.48 0.37 -8.08
CA GLN A 559 20.72 -0.84 -7.73
C GLN A 559 20.22 -1.55 -9.00
N ALA A 560 19.69 -0.79 -9.97
CA ALA A 560 19.26 -1.34 -11.26
C ALA A 560 20.43 -2.00 -12.03
N TRP A 561 21.61 -1.36 -12.01
CA TRP A 561 22.81 -1.90 -12.65
C TRP A 561 23.32 -3.17 -11.92
N HIS A 562 23.24 -3.23 -10.58
CA HIS A 562 23.57 -4.45 -9.82
C HIS A 562 22.64 -5.59 -10.21
N ALA A 563 21.34 -5.36 -10.33
CA ALA A 563 20.38 -6.37 -10.77
C ALA A 563 20.71 -6.91 -12.17
N LEU A 564 21.19 -6.07 -13.09
CA LEU A 564 21.65 -6.49 -14.40
C LEU A 564 22.95 -7.30 -14.31
N ARG A 565 23.94 -6.84 -13.52
CA ARG A 565 25.21 -7.52 -13.28
C ARG A 565 25.00 -8.93 -12.68
N ASP A 566 24.10 -9.03 -11.73
CA ASP A 566 23.81 -10.24 -10.98
C ASP A 566 22.78 -11.13 -11.69
N LYS A 567 22.41 -10.77 -12.93
CA LYS A 567 21.52 -11.51 -13.84
C LYS A 567 20.09 -11.71 -13.35
N LEU A 568 19.62 -10.84 -12.44
CA LEU A 568 18.22 -10.78 -12.07
C LEU A 568 17.34 -10.31 -13.22
N ILE A 569 17.89 -9.45 -14.08
CA ILE A 569 17.31 -9.02 -15.35
C ILE A 569 18.30 -9.27 -16.49
N ASP A 570 17.81 -9.37 -17.72
CA ASP A 570 18.63 -9.60 -18.92
C ASP A 570 18.97 -8.29 -19.63
N VAL A 571 18.07 -7.33 -19.56
CA VAL A 571 18.16 -6.01 -20.20
C VAL A 571 17.70 -4.95 -19.21
N LEU A 572 18.41 -3.83 -19.14
CA LEU A 572 18.01 -2.67 -18.32
C LEU A 572 17.67 -1.49 -19.23
N VAL A 573 16.45 -0.98 -19.09
CA VAL A 573 16.04 0.34 -19.58
C VAL A 573 16.30 1.35 -18.46
N LEU A 574 17.30 2.18 -18.62
CA LEU A 574 17.66 3.26 -17.69
C LEU A 574 17.45 4.60 -18.37
N GLU A 575 16.31 5.23 -18.11
CA GLU A 575 15.83 6.43 -18.83
C GLU A 575 15.89 6.25 -20.35
N ASP A 576 16.73 6.97 -21.04
CA ASP A 576 16.88 6.95 -22.49
C ASP A 576 17.97 5.99 -22.99
N TYR A 577 18.35 5.00 -22.17
CA TYR A 577 19.36 4.01 -22.51
C TYR A 577 18.86 2.59 -22.35
N ILE A 578 19.28 1.72 -23.27
CA ILE A 578 19.18 0.27 -23.16
C ILE A 578 20.56 -0.26 -22.80
N ILE A 579 20.68 -1.02 -21.76
CA ILE A 579 21.96 -1.47 -21.18
C ILE A 579 21.98 -2.99 -21.07
N TYR A 580 23.11 -3.58 -21.49
CA TYR A 580 23.43 -5.00 -21.32
C TYR A 580 24.64 -5.15 -20.43
N TYR A 581 24.73 -6.29 -19.73
CA TYR A 581 25.93 -6.63 -18.99
C TYR A 581 27.00 -7.24 -19.91
N GLY A 582 28.25 -6.80 -19.77
CA GLY A 582 29.39 -7.27 -20.55
C GLY A 582 29.87 -6.31 -21.65
N TYR A 583 30.90 -6.74 -22.40
CA TYR A 583 31.44 -5.96 -23.51
C TYR A 583 30.60 -6.13 -24.79
N HIS A 584 30.59 -5.14 -25.65
CA HIS A 584 30.12 -5.32 -27.03
C HIS A 584 30.93 -6.46 -27.67
N LYS A 585 30.25 -7.50 -28.16
CA LYS A 585 30.87 -8.48 -29.05
C LYS A 585 31.00 -7.87 -30.45
#